data_b0166aa363144474b9b5b15abc1a589f
#
_entry.id   b0166aa363144474b9b5b15abc1a589f
#
_cell.length_a   1.000
_cell.length_b   1.000
_cell.length_c   1.000
_cell.angle_alpha   90.00
_cell.angle_beta   90.00
_cell.angle_gamma   90.00
#
_symmetry.space_group_name_H-M   'P 1'
#
loop_
_entity.id
_entity.type
_entity.pdbx_description
1 polymer ?
#
loop_
_entity_poly.entity_id
_entity_poly.type
_entity_poly.pdbx_seq_one_letter_code
_entity_poly.pdbx_strand_id
1 'polypeptide(L)'
;GTYYGMTCKKHVRAQQIAWAHRLPCITLVDSGGAFLPDMANIFPDVGQFGSIFNNQVRMSAEGIHQIAVVLGPCTAGGAYIPALCDEIVIVKEQGFMYLGGPELTFAATGETVDGESLGGAQMHCSVSGVTDHIASDDRHALALTRELLRELGEPPKPR
;
A
#
# COMPACT_ATOMS: atom_id res chain seq x y z
N GLY A 1 -11.49 -4.62 0.23
CA GLY A 1 -10.96 -5.71 1.06
C GLY A 1 -10.63 -5.30 2.48
N THR A 2 -10.27 -6.29 3.30
CA THR A 2 -9.83 -6.06 4.68
C THR A 2 -8.87 -7.17 5.13
N TYR A 3 -8.02 -6.88 6.13
CA TYR A 3 -7.05 -7.83 6.68
C TYR A 3 -7.65 -8.59 7.87
N TYR A 4 -7.59 -9.90 7.81
CA TYR A 4 -7.79 -10.84 8.92
C TYR A 4 -6.44 -11.38 9.40
N GLY A 5 -6.40 -12.06 10.52
CA GLY A 5 -5.17 -12.66 11.05
C GLY A 5 -4.46 -13.58 10.05
N MET A 6 -5.19 -14.38 9.27
CA MET A 6 -4.62 -15.21 8.22
C MET A 6 -4.07 -14.39 7.03
N THR A 7 -4.69 -13.26 6.69
CA THR A 7 -4.19 -12.34 5.65
C THR A 7 -2.83 -11.79 6.05
N CYS A 8 -2.67 -11.37 7.31
CA CYS A 8 -1.39 -10.90 7.83
C CYS A 8 -0.29 -11.97 7.71
N LYS A 9 -0.57 -13.20 8.15
CA LYS A 9 0.37 -14.32 8.06
C LYS A 9 0.79 -14.61 6.61
N LYS A 10 -0.15 -14.60 5.67
CA LYS A 10 0.15 -14.81 4.25
C LYS A 10 0.99 -13.69 3.66
N HIS A 11 0.68 -12.44 3.98
CA HIS A 11 1.45 -11.29 3.51
C HIS A 11 2.88 -11.32 4.08
N VAL A 12 3.05 -11.49 5.39
CA VAL A 12 4.37 -11.62 6.01
C VAL A 12 5.17 -12.77 5.39
N ARG A 13 4.52 -13.92 5.12
CA ARG A 13 5.18 -15.04 4.46
C ARG A 13 5.64 -14.71 3.04
N ALA A 14 4.82 -14.00 2.26
CA ALA A 14 5.21 -13.55 0.92
C ALA A 14 6.42 -12.60 0.97
N GLN A 15 6.43 -11.65 1.91
CA GLN A 15 7.57 -10.76 2.13
C GLN A 15 8.83 -11.54 2.51
N GLN A 16 8.75 -12.52 3.41
CA GLN A 16 9.89 -13.36 3.80
C GLN A 16 10.50 -14.10 2.60
N ILE A 17 9.66 -14.62 1.70
CA ILE A 17 10.12 -15.29 0.47
C ILE A 17 10.82 -14.27 -0.45
N ALA A 18 10.19 -13.12 -0.69
CA ALA A 18 10.78 -12.06 -1.50
C ALA A 18 12.10 -11.58 -0.92
N TRP A 19 12.18 -11.40 0.40
CA TRP A 19 13.40 -10.99 1.09
C TRP A 19 14.53 -12.00 0.94
N ALA A 20 14.25 -13.27 1.20
CA ALA A 20 15.25 -14.35 1.07
C ALA A 20 15.82 -14.47 -0.36
N HIS A 21 15.02 -14.16 -1.37
CA HIS A 21 15.41 -14.22 -2.78
C HIS A 21 15.76 -12.84 -3.38
N ARG A 22 15.73 -11.77 -2.57
CA ARG A 22 15.96 -10.38 -2.98
C ARG A 22 15.09 -9.94 -4.15
N LEU A 23 13.84 -10.39 -4.16
CA LEU A 23 12.86 -10.05 -5.18
C LEU A 23 12.12 -8.73 -4.82
N PRO A 24 11.88 -7.84 -5.78
CA PRO A 24 11.02 -6.68 -5.55
C PRO A 24 9.60 -7.13 -5.17
N CYS A 25 8.97 -6.39 -4.27
CA CYS A 25 7.58 -6.63 -3.88
C CYS A 25 6.64 -5.70 -4.63
N ILE A 26 5.64 -6.26 -5.29
CA ILE A 26 4.55 -5.50 -5.88
C ILE A 26 3.29 -5.79 -5.07
N THR A 27 2.72 -4.75 -4.48
CA THR A 27 1.50 -4.86 -3.69
C THR A 27 0.34 -4.18 -4.41
N LEU A 28 -0.63 -4.98 -4.86
CA LEU A 28 -1.89 -4.47 -5.43
C LEU A 28 -2.82 -4.18 -4.26
N VAL A 29 -3.18 -2.91 -4.06
CA VAL A 29 -3.85 -2.47 -2.84
C VAL A 29 -5.27 -2.01 -3.12
N ASP A 30 -6.20 -2.63 -2.41
CA ASP A 30 -7.61 -2.27 -2.31
C ASP A 30 -8.09 -2.78 -0.95
N SER A 31 -7.87 -2.01 0.12
CA SER A 31 -8.11 -2.50 1.49
C SER A 31 -8.43 -1.37 2.46
N GLY A 32 -9.53 -1.55 3.18
CA GLY A 32 -9.91 -0.70 4.33
C GLY A 32 -9.04 -0.89 5.59
N GLY A 33 -7.97 -1.69 5.51
CA GLY A 33 -7.11 -1.99 6.65
C GLY A 33 -7.53 -3.22 7.44
N ALA A 34 -7.35 -3.22 8.73
CA ALA A 34 -7.63 -4.36 9.59
C ALA A 34 -9.13 -4.55 9.86
N PHE A 35 -9.58 -5.80 9.90
CA PHE A 35 -10.93 -6.14 10.35
C PHE A 35 -11.02 -5.96 11.86
N LEU A 36 -11.59 -4.83 12.30
CA LEU A 36 -11.58 -4.42 13.71
C LEU A 36 -12.18 -5.44 14.70
N PRO A 37 -13.25 -6.19 14.37
CA PRO A 37 -13.75 -7.22 15.29
C PRO A 37 -12.75 -8.36 15.58
N ASP A 38 -11.71 -8.53 14.74
CA ASP A 38 -10.67 -9.55 14.88
C ASP A 38 -9.31 -8.99 15.36
N MET A 39 -9.31 -7.82 16.00
CA MET A 39 -8.08 -7.11 16.41
C MET A 39 -7.09 -7.96 17.18
N ALA A 40 -7.58 -8.84 18.05
CA ALA A 40 -6.74 -9.72 18.86
C ALA A 40 -5.87 -10.69 18.02
N ASN A 41 -6.30 -11.03 16.81
CA ASN A 41 -5.56 -11.89 15.88
C ASN A 41 -4.77 -11.12 14.83
N ILE A 42 -4.85 -9.78 14.82
CA ILE A 42 -4.26 -8.93 13.79
C ILE A 42 -3.10 -8.09 14.32
N PHE A 43 -3.20 -7.53 15.53
CA PHE A 43 -2.24 -6.53 16.01
C PHE A 43 -1.19 -6.99 17.03
N PRO A 44 -1.49 -7.84 18.04
CA PRO A 44 -0.70 -7.86 19.27
C PRO A 44 0.64 -8.61 19.20
N ASP A 45 0.95 -9.37 18.14
CA ASP A 45 2.10 -10.27 18.15
C ASP A 45 2.96 -10.23 16.87
N VAL A 46 4.11 -10.87 16.94
CA VAL A 46 5.03 -11.08 15.83
C VAL A 46 4.35 -11.90 14.73
N GLY A 47 4.57 -11.52 13.48
CA GLY A 47 3.93 -12.15 12.31
C GLY A 47 2.51 -11.65 12.03
N GLN A 48 2.06 -10.64 12.76
CA GLN A 48 0.80 -9.94 12.56
C GLN A 48 1.00 -8.63 11.77
N PHE A 49 -0.01 -7.76 11.76
CA PHE A 49 -0.08 -6.61 10.85
C PHE A 49 1.13 -5.68 10.93
N GLY A 50 1.62 -5.38 12.14
CA GLY A 50 2.81 -4.54 12.32
C GLY A 50 4.09 -5.10 11.70
N SER A 51 4.19 -6.43 11.58
CA SER A 51 5.33 -7.08 10.91
C SER A 51 5.40 -6.77 9.42
N ILE A 52 4.26 -6.51 8.76
CA ILE A 52 4.21 -6.14 7.35
C ILE A 52 4.97 -4.83 7.13
N PHE A 53 4.69 -3.82 7.94
CA PHE A 53 5.33 -2.49 7.86
C PHE A 53 6.82 -2.55 8.20
N ASN A 54 7.17 -3.27 9.25
CA ASN A 54 8.57 -3.48 9.63
C ASN A 54 9.37 -4.16 8.50
N ASN A 55 8.79 -5.17 7.87
CA ASN A 55 9.43 -5.85 6.75
C ASN A 55 9.59 -4.92 5.53
N GLN A 56 8.56 -4.14 5.17
CA GLN A 56 8.66 -3.18 4.06
C GLN A 56 9.82 -2.22 4.24
N VAL A 57 9.89 -1.56 5.41
CA VAL A 57 10.95 -0.59 5.71
C VAL A 57 12.34 -1.23 5.69
N ARG A 58 12.49 -2.42 6.27
CA ARG A 58 13.77 -3.12 6.29
C ARG A 58 14.21 -3.62 4.92
N MET A 59 13.27 -4.16 4.14
CA MET A 59 13.55 -4.62 2.77
C MET A 59 13.95 -3.45 1.88
N SER A 60 13.25 -2.32 1.95
CA SER A 60 13.61 -1.09 1.24
C SER A 60 15.02 -0.62 1.64
N ALA A 61 15.32 -0.56 2.94
CA ALA A 61 16.65 -0.19 3.44
C ALA A 61 17.79 -1.14 2.96
N GLU A 62 17.46 -2.39 2.63
CA GLU A 62 18.40 -3.35 2.05
C GLU A 62 18.44 -3.29 0.50
N GLY A 63 17.72 -2.36 -0.13
CA GLY A 63 17.65 -2.21 -1.59
C GLY A 63 16.75 -3.25 -2.26
N ILE A 64 15.80 -3.84 -1.54
CA ILE A 64 14.74 -4.67 -2.10
C ILE A 64 13.54 -3.78 -2.36
N HIS A 65 13.33 -3.44 -3.61
CA HIS A 65 12.38 -2.43 -4.02
C HIS A 65 10.92 -2.81 -3.73
N GLN A 66 10.15 -1.84 -3.25
CA GLN A 66 8.74 -1.99 -2.89
C GLN A 66 7.90 -1.10 -3.80
N ILE A 67 6.99 -1.69 -4.58
CA ILE A 67 6.07 -0.96 -5.46
C ILE A 67 4.64 -1.20 -5.00
N ALA A 68 3.87 -0.14 -4.83
CA ALA A 68 2.44 -0.24 -4.58
C ALA A 68 1.63 0.20 -5.80
N VAL A 69 0.51 -0.49 -6.02
CA VAL A 69 -0.49 -0.12 -7.02
C VAL A 69 -1.83 0.03 -6.32
N VAL A 70 -2.28 1.26 -6.18
CA VAL A 70 -3.52 1.61 -5.47
C VAL A 70 -4.69 1.53 -6.45
N LEU A 71 -5.43 0.43 -6.36
CA LEU A 71 -6.52 0.05 -7.28
C LEU A 71 -7.92 0.30 -6.69
N GLY A 72 -7.99 0.75 -5.46
CA GLY A 72 -9.24 1.02 -4.77
C GLY A 72 -9.03 1.83 -3.50
N PRO A 73 -10.06 2.00 -2.67
CA PRO A 73 -9.94 2.70 -1.40
C PRO A 73 -8.98 2.01 -0.45
N CYS A 74 -7.98 2.76 0.03
CA CYS A 74 -7.01 2.31 1.02
C CYS A 74 -7.14 3.19 2.27
N THR A 75 -7.60 2.60 3.37
CA THR A 75 -7.93 3.34 4.59
C THR A 75 -7.12 2.83 5.78
N ALA A 76 -6.76 3.73 6.69
CA ALA A 76 -6.04 3.44 7.92
C ALA A 76 -4.75 2.62 7.66
N GLY A 77 -4.61 1.45 8.25
CA GLY A 77 -3.47 0.55 7.99
C GLY A 77 -3.35 0.09 6.53
N GLY A 78 -4.46 0.05 5.78
CA GLY A 78 -4.46 -0.20 4.34
C GLY A 78 -3.79 0.92 3.54
N ALA A 79 -3.78 2.15 4.03
CA ALA A 79 -3.09 3.28 3.42
C ALA A 79 -1.58 3.31 3.78
N TYR A 80 -1.19 2.77 4.93
CA TYR A 80 0.23 2.66 5.31
C TYR A 80 1.01 1.73 4.39
N ILE A 81 0.39 0.65 3.91
CA ILE A 81 1.06 -0.31 3.03
C ILE A 81 1.60 0.37 1.77
N PRO A 82 0.80 1.09 0.97
CA PRO A 82 1.35 1.83 -0.17
C PRO A 82 2.26 2.98 0.25
N ALA A 83 1.94 3.73 1.30
CA ALA A 83 2.73 4.88 1.72
C ALA A 83 4.16 4.55 2.18
N LEU A 84 4.44 3.30 2.54
CA LEU A 84 5.78 2.80 2.90
C LEU A 84 6.52 2.14 1.72
N CYS A 85 5.95 2.17 0.52
CA CYS A 85 6.62 1.68 -0.68
C CYS A 85 7.56 2.75 -1.27
N ASP A 86 8.52 2.30 -2.07
CA ASP A 86 9.50 3.17 -2.73
C ASP A 86 8.90 3.86 -3.94
N GLU A 87 7.92 3.22 -4.60
CA GLU A 87 7.18 3.74 -5.75
C GLU A 87 5.69 3.44 -5.62
N ILE A 88 4.84 4.41 -5.93
CA ILE A 88 3.39 4.29 -5.79
C ILE A 88 2.68 4.72 -7.07
N VAL A 89 1.97 3.78 -7.69
CA VAL A 89 1.02 4.01 -8.78
C VAL A 89 -0.38 4.09 -8.20
N ILE A 90 -1.15 5.12 -8.53
CA ILE A 90 -2.54 5.27 -8.08
C ILE A 90 -3.48 5.45 -9.27
N VAL A 91 -4.62 4.75 -9.25
CA VAL A 91 -5.64 4.86 -10.31
C VAL A 91 -6.54 6.05 -10.04
N LYS A 92 -6.65 6.92 -11.02
CA LYS A 92 -7.47 8.14 -10.97
C LYS A 92 -8.94 7.81 -10.72
N GLU A 93 -9.61 8.58 -9.85
CA GLU A 93 -11.04 8.47 -9.53
C GLU A 93 -11.47 7.10 -8.95
N GLN A 94 -10.53 6.20 -8.67
CA GLN A 94 -10.76 4.86 -8.15
C GLN A 94 -9.88 4.57 -6.94
N GLY A 95 -8.61 4.92 -7.00
CA GLY A 95 -7.65 4.76 -5.91
C GLY A 95 -7.73 5.93 -4.92
N PHE A 96 -7.80 5.61 -3.65
CA PHE A 96 -7.81 6.60 -2.56
C PHE A 96 -6.89 6.14 -1.44
N MET A 97 -6.17 7.09 -0.84
CA MET A 97 -5.33 6.83 0.34
C MET A 97 -5.62 7.88 1.41
N TYR A 98 -6.13 7.47 2.55
CA TYR A 98 -6.33 8.34 3.71
C TYR A 98 -6.35 7.53 5.01
N LEU A 99 -5.99 8.15 6.12
CA LEU A 99 -6.05 7.50 7.45
C LEU A 99 -7.49 7.41 7.95
N GLY A 100 -8.28 8.43 7.69
CA GLY A 100 -9.72 8.45 7.93
C GLY A 100 -10.44 8.95 6.68
N GLY A 101 -11.43 8.20 6.20
CA GLY A 101 -12.22 8.59 5.04
C GLY A 101 -13.17 9.77 5.33
N PRO A 102 -13.91 10.24 4.29
CA PRO A 102 -14.82 11.39 4.42
C PRO A 102 -15.79 11.33 5.59
N GLU A 103 -16.36 10.14 5.84
CA GLU A 103 -17.32 9.94 6.95
C GLU A 103 -16.66 10.12 8.33
N LEU A 104 -15.45 9.61 8.52
CA LEU A 104 -14.71 9.76 9.77
C LEU A 104 -14.24 11.21 9.94
N THR A 105 -13.82 11.87 8.87
CA THR A 105 -13.46 13.29 8.87
C THR A 105 -14.66 14.13 9.31
N PHE A 106 -15.82 13.92 8.72
CA PHE A 106 -17.04 14.59 9.13
C PHE A 106 -17.38 14.34 10.61
N ALA A 107 -17.31 13.10 11.07
CA ALA A 107 -17.61 12.77 12.46
C ALA A 107 -16.63 13.42 13.46
N ALA A 108 -15.37 13.60 13.06
CA ALA A 108 -14.34 14.15 13.94
C ALA A 108 -14.28 15.69 13.93
N THR A 109 -14.51 16.33 12.78
CA THR A 109 -14.28 17.77 12.58
C THR A 109 -15.53 18.55 12.16
N GLY A 110 -16.58 17.88 11.71
CA GLY A 110 -17.77 18.49 11.11
C GLY A 110 -17.56 18.95 9.65
N GLU A 111 -16.40 18.71 9.08
CA GLU A 111 -16.09 19.09 7.70
C GLU A 111 -16.64 18.07 6.71
N THR A 112 -17.31 18.55 5.67
CA THR A 112 -17.76 17.72 4.54
C THR A 112 -16.71 17.79 3.43
N VAL A 113 -16.07 16.66 3.14
CA VAL A 113 -15.07 16.52 2.08
C VAL A 113 -15.44 15.32 1.21
N ASP A 114 -15.09 15.36 -0.07
CA ASP A 114 -15.18 14.19 -0.94
C ASP A 114 -13.88 13.38 -0.91
N GLY A 115 -13.95 12.12 -1.33
CA GLY A 115 -12.79 11.22 -1.29
C GLY A 115 -11.64 11.66 -2.20
N GLU A 116 -11.93 12.23 -3.37
CA GLU A 116 -10.91 12.69 -4.32
C GLU A 116 -10.11 13.87 -3.76
N SER A 117 -10.80 14.85 -3.16
CA SER A 117 -10.16 16.01 -2.53
C SER A 117 -9.38 15.62 -1.28
N LEU A 118 -9.84 14.61 -0.53
CA LEU A 118 -9.21 14.18 0.72
C LEU A 118 -7.96 13.33 0.46
N GLY A 119 -8.01 12.40 -0.48
CA GLY A 119 -6.92 11.44 -0.70
C GLY A 119 -6.97 10.73 -2.04
N GLY A 120 -7.45 11.39 -3.08
CA GLY A 120 -7.44 10.86 -4.45
C GLY A 120 -6.11 11.01 -5.16
N ALA A 121 -6.05 10.48 -6.37
CA ALA A 121 -4.83 10.42 -7.17
C ALA A 121 -4.24 11.81 -7.45
N GLN A 122 -5.07 12.77 -7.85
CA GLN A 122 -4.61 14.13 -8.16
C GLN A 122 -4.08 14.83 -6.89
N MET A 123 -4.76 14.65 -5.76
CA MET A 123 -4.32 15.21 -4.48
C MET A 123 -2.94 14.68 -4.09
N HIS A 124 -2.73 13.37 -4.16
CA HIS A 124 -1.48 12.76 -3.73
C HIS A 124 -0.31 12.96 -4.69
N CYS A 125 -0.54 12.95 -5.99
CA CYS A 125 0.55 13.17 -6.95
C CYS A 125 0.94 14.65 -7.11
N SER A 126 0.00 15.60 -6.95
CA SER A 126 0.26 17.02 -7.29
C SER A 126 0.38 17.94 -6.07
N VAL A 127 -0.18 17.56 -4.91
CA VAL A 127 -0.21 18.41 -3.71
C VAL A 127 0.60 17.81 -2.58
N SER A 128 0.28 16.59 -2.15
CA SER A 128 0.96 15.97 -1.01
C SER A 128 2.31 15.34 -1.38
N GLY A 129 2.48 14.91 -2.62
CA GLY A 129 3.68 14.21 -3.07
C GLY A 129 3.83 12.78 -2.51
N VAL A 130 2.75 12.19 -2.00
CA VAL A 130 2.78 10.84 -1.42
C VAL A 130 2.81 9.76 -2.50
N THR A 131 2.18 10.01 -3.66
CA THR A 131 2.20 9.05 -4.78
C THR A 131 2.96 9.62 -5.97
N ASP A 132 3.55 8.73 -6.78
CA ASP A 132 4.48 9.10 -7.85
C ASP A 132 3.82 9.13 -9.23
N HIS A 133 2.93 8.18 -9.50
CA HIS A 133 2.37 7.97 -10.83
C HIS A 133 0.84 7.88 -10.81
N ILE A 134 0.18 8.59 -11.72
CA ILE A 134 -1.27 8.50 -11.96
C ILE A 134 -1.54 7.56 -13.13
N ALA A 135 -2.37 6.55 -12.92
CA ALA A 135 -2.90 5.70 -13.97
C ALA A 135 -4.36 6.07 -14.29
N SER A 136 -4.77 5.94 -15.54
CA SER A 136 -6.15 6.19 -15.97
C SER A 136 -7.12 5.07 -15.57
N ASP A 137 -6.62 3.85 -15.43
CA ASP A 137 -7.37 2.64 -15.13
C ASP A 137 -6.41 1.53 -14.65
N ASP A 138 -6.97 0.38 -14.26
CA ASP A 138 -6.20 -0.79 -13.77
C ASP A 138 -5.20 -1.31 -14.82
N ARG A 139 -5.59 -1.33 -16.10
CA ARG A 139 -4.71 -1.80 -17.17
C ARG A 139 -3.49 -0.89 -17.33
N HIS A 140 -3.70 0.42 -17.30
CA HIS A 140 -2.64 1.41 -17.34
C HIS A 140 -1.75 1.31 -16.11
N ALA A 141 -2.32 1.14 -14.91
CA ALA A 141 -1.57 0.96 -13.67
C ALA A 141 -0.64 -0.26 -13.73
N LEU A 142 -1.15 -1.40 -14.23
CA LEU A 142 -0.33 -2.60 -14.41
C LEU A 142 0.72 -2.46 -15.51
N ALA A 143 0.47 -1.66 -16.55
CA ALA A 143 1.47 -1.35 -17.58
C ALA A 143 2.61 -0.51 -16.99
N LEU A 144 2.30 0.58 -16.30
CA LEU A 144 3.29 1.42 -15.59
C LEU A 144 4.13 0.59 -14.61
N THR A 145 3.49 -0.26 -13.83
CA THR A 145 4.20 -1.14 -12.87
C THR A 145 5.21 -2.04 -13.58
N ARG A 146 4.89 -2.56 -14.76
CA ARG A 146 5.84 -3.38 -15.55
C ARG A 146 6.98 -2.53 -16.13
N GLU A 147 6.74 -1.28 -16.44
CA GLU A 147 7.78 -0.34 -16.89
C GLU A 147 8.74 -0.05 -15.73
N LEU A 148 8.24 0.32 -14.57
CA LEU A 148 9.05 0.52 -13.36
C LEU A 148 9.93 -0.70 -13.04
N LEU A 149 9.36 -1.91 -13.11
CA LEU A 149 10.14 -3.14 -12.91
C LEU A 149 11.25 -3.35 -13.94
N ARG A 150 11.05 -2.96 -15.21
CA ARG A 150 12.10 -3.05 -16.20
C ARG A 150 13.24 -2.06 -15.94
N GLU A 151 12.92 -0.90 -15.40
CA GLU A 151 13.90 0.14 -15.04
C GLU A 151 14.77 -0.28 -13.86
N LEU A 152 14.24 -1.07 -12.93
CA LEU A 152 15.01 -1.63 -11.82
C LEU A 152 16.11 -2.60 -12.27
N GLY A 153 15.98 -3.20 -13.46
CA GLY A 153 16.93 -4.19 -13.97
C GLY A 153 16.84 -5.54 -13.25
N GLU A 154 17.91 -6.35 -13.39
CA GLU A 154 17.96 -7.64 -12.70
C GLU A 154 18.17 -7.48 -11.19
N PRO A 155 17.42 -8.23 -10.37
CA PRO A 155 17.61 -8.19 -8.93
C PRO A 155 19.03 -8.65 -8.56
N PRO A 156 19.64 -8.07 -7.53
CA PRO A 156 20.95 -8.50 -7.06
C PRO A 156 20.89 -9.99 -6.66
N LYS A 157 21.96 -10.75 -7.02
CA LYS A 157 22.04 -12.17 -6.68
C LYS A 157 21.90 -12.40 -5.18
N PRO A 158 21.20 -13.43 -4.74
CA PRO A 158 21.16 -13.83 -3.33
C PRO A 158 22.58 -14.02 -2.78
N ARG A 159 22.78 -13.57 -1.55
CA ARG A 159 24.04 -13.76 -0.82
C ARG A 159 24.12 -15.16 -0.24
#